data_a3db241799de4eb56184ffb436dc7eab
#
_entry.id   a3db241799de4eb56184ffb436dc7eab
#
_cell.length_a   1.000
_cell.length_b   1.000
_cell.length_c   1.000
_cell.angle_alpha   90.00
_cell.angle_beta   90.00
_cell.angle_gamma   90.00
#
_symmetry.space_group_name_H-M   'P 1'
#
loop_
_entity.id
_entity.type
_entity.pdbx_description
1 polymer ?
#
loop_
_entity_poly.entity_id
_entity_poly.type
_entity_poly.pdbx_seq_one_letter_code
_entity_poly.pdbx_strand_id
1 'polypeptide(L)'
;MDTEIPSVNRVDDIHDELVALKGKRIKVRANMGRSRIVERTGTLMGAHPSLFVVEVEERRGRRSRQSYQYVDVLTNTVELYDVDSGERILDFTPEEPLQ
;
A
#
# COMPACT_ATOMS: atom_id res chain seq x y z
N MET A 1 -26.09 17.53 5.58
CA MET A 1 -25.68 17.11 5.35
C MET A 1 -24.69 16.85 4.87
N ASP A 2 -24.15 16.84 4.99
CA ASP A 2 -23.26 16.73 4.46
C ASP A 2 -22.78 15.72 4.04
N THR A 3 -22.68 15.53 3.41
CA THR A 3 -22.38 14.54 2.90
C THR A 3 -21.05 14.32 2.58
N GLU A 4 -20.44 13.51 3.12
CA GLU A 4 -19.20 13.30 2.93
C GLU A 4 -18.96 12.44 1.82
N ILE A 5 -18.03 12.62 1.04
CA ILE A 5 -17.68 11.78 -0.01
C ILE A 5 -16.34 11.20 0.28
N PRO A 6 -16.27 10.16 1.03
CA PRO A 6 -15.01 9.70 1.50
C PRO A 6 -14.07 9.27 0.41
N SER A 7 -14.59 8.78 -0.69
CA SER A 7 -13.72 8.29 -1.73
C SER A 7 -12.91 9.41 -2.36
N VAL A 8 -13.37 10.63 -2.27
CA VAL A 8 -12.64 11.72 -2.85
C VAL A 8 -11.33 11.94 -2.16
N ASN A 9 -11.27 11.63 -0.89
CA ASN A 9 -10.09 11.91 -0.11
C ASN A 9 -9.23 10.71 0.13
N ARG A 10 -9.54 9.57 -0.46
CA ARG A 10 -8.79 8.38 -0.13
C ARG A 10 -7.35 8.42 -0.58
N VAL A 11 -7.09 9.06 -1.71
CA VAL A 11 -5.72 9.18 -2.17
C VAL A 11 -4.93 10.04 -1.22
N ASP A 12 -5.52 11.13 -0.74
CA ASP A 12 -4.85 11.97 0.23
C ASP A 12 -4.63 11.23 1.53
N ASP A 13 -5.59 10.41 1.94
CA ASP A 13 -5.45 9.63 3.15
C ASP A 13 -4.29 8.65 3.04
N ILE A 14 -4.15 8.02 1.89
CA ILE A 14 -3.06 7.10 1.68
C ILE A 14 -1.73 7.84 1.76
N HIS A 15 -1.66 8.97 1.10
CA HIS A 15 -0.43 9.75 1.09
C HIS A 15 -0.03 10.13 2.52
N ASP A 16 -0.97 10.65 3.29
CA ASP A 16 -0.67 11.10 4.64
C ASP A 16 -0.23 9.96 5.53
N GLU A 17 -0.91 8.83 5.40
CA GLU A 17 -0.55 7.69 6.21
C GLU A 17 0.84 7.18 5.84
N LEU A 18 1.15 7.15 4.57
CA LEU A 18 2.45 6.65 4.15
C LEU A 18 3.57 7.62 4.52
N VAL A 19 3.29 8.90 4.51
CA VAL A 19 4.29 9.86 4.98
C VAL A 19 4.64 9.56 6.43
N ALA A 20 3.63 9.24 7.22
CA ALA A 20 3.86 8.92 8.62
C ALA A 20 4.63 7.61 8.81
N LEU A 21 4.57 6.74 7.82
CA LEU A 21 5.23 5.45 7.93
C LEU A 21 6.57 5.38 7.23
N LYS A 22 7.05 6.52 6.75
CA LYS A 22 8.32 6.54 6.04
C LYS A 22 9.42 5.96 6.91
N GLY A 23 10.22 5.11 6.33
CA GLY A 23 11.30 4.44 7.05
C GLY A 23 10.91 3.13 7.69
N LYS A 24 9.62 2.78 7.65
CA LYS A 24 9.18 1.55 8.27
C LYS A 24 9.34 0.38 7.32
N ARG A 25 9.57 -0.78 7.88
CA ARG A 25 9.64 -1.97 7.06
C ARG A 25 8.23 -2.48 6.81
N ILE A 26 7.93 -2.71 5.56
CA ILE A 26 6.60 -3.16 5.18
C ILE A 26 6.71 -4.32 4.21
N LYS A 27 5.65 -5.10 4.13
CA LYS A 27 5.53 -6.15 3.14
C LYS A 27 4.47 -5.71 2.14
N VAL A 28 4.79 -5.81 0.86
CA VAL A 28 3.86 -5.47 -0.20
C VAL A 28 3.44 -6.76 -0.87
N ARG A 29 2.16 -6.96 -0.96
CA ARG A 29 1.60 -8.12 -1.63
C ARG A 29 0.84 -7.62 -2.83
N ALA A 30 1.32 -7.96 -4.02
CA ALA A 30 0.76 -7.45 -5.24
C ALA A 30 0.14 -8.57 -6.04
N ASN A 31 -1.08 -8.36 -6.50
CA ASN A 31 -1.77 -9.32 -7.31
C ASN A 31 -1.46 -9.02 -8.78
N MET A 32 -0.72 -9.89 -9.39
CA MET A 32 -0.30 -9.72 -10.77
C MET A 32 -1.25 -10.39 -11.76
N GLY A 33 -2.41 -10.84 -11.27
CA GLY A 33 -3.40 -11.44 -12.13
C GLY A 33 -3.30 -12.95 -12.14
N ARG A 34 -4.37 -13.59 -12.48
CA ARG A 34 -4.42 -15.04 -12.67
C ARG A 34 -3.83 -15.80 -11.51
N SER A 35 -4.21 -15.43 -10.32
CA SER A 35 -3.78 -16.08 -9.10
C SER A 35 -2.30 -15.95 -8.85
N ARG A 36 -1.67 -15.00 -9.51
CA ARG A 36 -0.27 -14.80 -9.30
C ARG A 36 -0.07 -13.66 -8.32
N ILE A 37 0.46 -13.97 -7.15
CA ILE A 37 0.68 -12.98 -6.11
C ILE A 37 2.16 -12.92 -5.82
N VAL A 38 2.69 -11.70 -5.78
CA VAL A 38 4.09 -11.48 -5.51
C VAL A 38 4.19 -10.72 -4.21
N GLU A 39 5.00 -11.20 -3.29
CA GLU A 39 5.23 -10.52 -2.02
C GLU A 39 6.66 -10.04 -1.96
N ARG A 40 6.82 -8.80 -1.52
CA ARG A 40 8.15 -8.24 -1.36
C ARG A 40 8.20 -7.50 -0.04
N THR A 41 9.34 -7.59 0.62
CA THR A 41 9.55 -6.90 1.88
C THR A 41 10.57 -5.81 1.64
N GLY A 42 10.33 -4.66 2.21
CA GLY A 42 11.26 -3.57 2.04
C GLY A 42 10.98 -2.42 2.99
N THR A 43 11.61 -1.30 2.74
CA THR A 43 11.47 -0.12 3.56
C THR A 43 10.76 0.95 2.76
N LEU A 44 9.77 1.57 3.36
CA LEU A 44 9.05 2.64 2.69
C LEU A 44 9.95 3.86 2.60
N MET A 45 10.23 4.27 1.39
CA MET A 45 11.17 5.36 1.16
C MET A 45 10.51 6.71 1.07
N GLY A 46 9.33 6.76 0.51
CA GLY A 46 8.64 8.02 0.39
C GLY A 46 7.33 7.90 -0.32
N ALA A 47 6.53 8.93 -0.19
CA ALA A 47 5.21 8.99 -0.80
C ALA A 47 5.14 10.24 -1.66
N HIS A 48 4.60 10.09 -2.85
CA HIS A 48 4.43 11.17 -3.80
C HIS A 48 2.93 11.34 -4.07
N PRO A 49 2.52 12.30 -4.84
CA PRO A 49 1.09 12.55 -4.98
C PRO A 49 0.26 11.38 -5.48
N SER A 50 0.80 10.51 -6.30
CA SER A 50 0.01 9.42 -6.82
C SER A 50 0.64 8.05 -6.63
N LEU A 51 1.83 7.99 -6.05
CA LEU A 51 2.51 6.72 -5.88
C LEU A 51 3.43 6.77 -4.67
N PHE A 52 3.90 5.62 -4.26
CA PHE A 52 4.90 5.56 -3.22
C PHE A 52 6.01 4.61 -3.65
N VAL A 53 7.16 4.75 -3.00
CA VAL A 53 8.36 4.01 -3.36
C VAL A 53 8.79 3.17 -2.18
N VAL A 54 9.08 1.90 -2.45
CA VAL A 54 9.58 0.98 -1.45
C VAL A 54 10.93 0.47 -1.94
N GLU A 55 11.92 0.49 -1.05
CA GLU A 55 13.21 -0.11 -1.38
C GLU A 55 13.12 -1.55 -0.94
N VAL A 56 12.98 -2.45 -1.91
CA VAL A 56 12.76 -3.84 -1.60
C VAL A 56 14.09 -4.57 -1.51
N GLU A 57 14.12 -5.57 -0.65
CA GLU A 57 15.30 -6.38 -0.49
C GLU A 57 15.21 -7.56 -1.42
N GLU A 58 16.28 -7.78 -2.13
CA GLU A 58 16.34 -8.88 -3.06
C GLU A 58 17.43 -9.84 -2.62
N ARG A 59 17.63 -10.87 -3.37
CA ARG A 59 18.59 -11.86 -2.98
C ARG A 59 19.99 -11.28 -2.89
N ARG A 60 20.79 -11.86 -2.02
CA ARG A 60 22.20 -11.52 -1.91
C ARG A 60 22.42 -10.07 -1.46
N GLY A 61 21.50 -9.59 -0.67
CA GLY A 61 21.65 -8.24 -0.13
C GLY A 61 21.44 -7.13 -1.12
N ARG A 62 20.98 -7.45 -2.32
CA ARG A 62 20.67 -6.40 -3.26
C ARG A 62 19.40 -5.69 -2.89
N ARG A 63 19.30 -4.46 -3.32
CA ARG A 63 18.12 -3.67 -3.08
C ARG A 63 17.71 -3.00 -4.36
N SER A 64 16.42 -2.87 -4.56
CA SER A 64 15.92 -2.15 -5.71
C SER A 64 14.72 -1.34 -5.27
N ARG A 65 14.42 -0.30 -6.00
CA ARG A 65 13.28 0.53 -5.67
C ARG A 65 12.13 0.16 -6.57
N GLN A 66 10.98 -0.02 -5.94
CA GLN A 66 9.75 -0.34 -6.64
C GLN A 66 8.74 0.73 -6.31
N SER A 67 8.02 1.20 -7.30
CA SER A 67 6.97 2.16 -7.05
C SER A 67 5.63 1.48 -7.24
N TYR A 68 4.65 1.91 -6.45
CA TYR A 68 3.31 1.36 -6.49
C TYR A 68 2.33 2.52 -6.50
N GLN A 69 1.27 2.39 -7.24
CA GLN A 69 0.31 3.48 -7.36
C GLN A 69 -0.75 3.38 -6.28
N TYR A 70 -1.20 4.52 -5.81
CA TYR A 70 -2.24 4.53 -4.78
C TYR A 70 -3.52 3.86 -5.26
N VAL A 71 -3.81 4.00 -6.54
CA VAL A 71 -5.04 3.41 -7.06
C VAL A 71 -5.01 1.89 -6.89
N ASP A 72 -3.84 1.29 -6.94
CA ASP A 72 -3.74 -0.15 -6.76
C ASP A 72 -4.00 -0.56 -5.32
N VAL A 73 -3.70 0.32 -4.37
CA VAL A 73 -4.03 0.06 -2.98
C VAL A 73 -5.54 0.17 -2.78
N LEU A 74 -6.15 1.16 -3.42
CA LEU A 74 -7.58 1.35 -3.28
C LEU A 74 -8.37 0.19 -3.86
N THR A 75 -7.87 -0.43 -4.90
CA THR A 75 -8.57 -1.52 -5.54
C THR A 75 -8.15 -2.87 -5.00
N ASN A 76 -7.31 -2.88 -3.97
CA ASN A 76 -6.82 -4.11 -3.35
C ASN A 76 -5.96 -4.96 -4.28
N THR A 77 -5.47 -4.36 -5.35
CA THR A 77 -4.48 -5.01 -6.19
C THR A 77 -3.15 -5.10 -5.45
N VAL A 78 -2.89 -4.09 -4.61
CA VAL A 78 -1.71 -4.06 -3.77
C VAL A 78 -2.16 -3.97 -2.33
N GLU A 79 -1.61 -4.84 -1.48
CA GLU A 79 -1.89 -4.82 -0.06
C GLU A 79 -0.60 -4.58 0.68
N LEU A 80 -0.68 -3.81 1.75
CA LEU A 80 0.49 -3.46 2.53
C LEU A 80 0.33 -3.99 3.94
N TYR A 81 1.43 -4.51 4.48
CA TYR A 81 1.42 -5.07 5.83
C TYR A 81 2.62 -4.56 6.60
N ASP A 82 2.42 -4.37 7.89
CA ASP A 82 3.50 -4.01 8.78
C ASP A 82 4.29 -5.28 9.08
N VAL A 83 5.58 -5.25 8.84
CA VAL A 83 6.38 -6.44 9.03
C VAL A 83 6.44 -6.84 10.50
N ASP A 84 6.49 -5.86 11.39
CA ASP A 84 6.63 -6.16 12.80
C ASP A 84 5.38 -6.75 13.41
N SER A 85 4.23 -6.24 13.07
CA SER A 85 2.99 -6.70 13.70
C SER A 85 2.24 -7.69 12.83
N GLY A 86 2.52 -7.71 11.54
CA GLY A 86 1.76 -8.52 10.61
C GLY A 86 0.42 -7.95 10.25
N GLU A 87 0.09 -6.77 10.76
CA GLU A 87 -1.22 -6.20 10.51
C GLU A 87 -1.27 -5.49 9.18
N ARG A 88 -2.43 -5.51 8.58
CA ARG A 88 -2.61 -4.82 7.31
C ARG A 88 -2.65 -3.33 7.51
N ILE A 89 -1.98 -2.61 6.63
CA ILE A 89 -1.95 -1.17 6.63
C ILE A 89 -2.83 -0.69 5.49
N LEU A 90 -3.58 0.36 5.71
CA LEU A 90 -4.36 1.00 4.65
C LEU A 90 -5.35 0.04 4.02
N ASP A 91 -6.16 -0.54 4.85
CA ASP A 91 -7.16 -1.49 4.38
C ASP A 91 -8.40 -0.71 3.95
N PHE A 92 -8.59 -0.61 2.65
CA PHE A 92 -9.74 0.11 2.10
C PHE A 92 -10.75 -0.85 1.52
N THR A 93 -10.75 -2.07 1.99
CA THR A 93 -11.74 -3.04 1.52
C THR A 93 -13.12 -2.49 1.77
N PRO A 94 -13.95 -2.39 0.75
CA PRO A 94 -15.27 -1.81 0.96
C PRO A 94 -16.08 -2.70 1.87
N GLU A 95 -16.87 -2.02 2.73
CA GLU A 95 -17.77 -2.76 3.50
C GLU A 95 -18.85 -3.23 2.64
N GLU A 96 -19.26 -4.45 2.80
CA GLU A 96 -20.30 -4.95 2.00
C GLU A 96 -21.54 -4.38 2.38
N PRO A 97 -22.21 -3.75 1.50
CA PRO A 97 -23.50 -3.23 1.88
C PRO A 97 -24.40 -4.39 2.12
N LEU A 98 -25.18 -4.26 3.10
CA LEU A 98 -26.09 -5.26 3.36
C LEU A 98 -27.21 -5.16 2.45
N GLN A 99 -27.57 -6.15 1.83
CA GLN A 99 -28.62 -6.03 0.89
C GLN A 99 -29.79 -6.70 1.35
#